data_145ca3c75ccf7121658889edd1b6d132
#
_entry.id   145ca3c75ccf7121658889edd1b6d132
#
_cell.length_a   1.000
_cell.length_b   1.000
_cell.length_c   1.000
_cell.angle_alpha   90.00
_cell.angle_beta   90.00
_cell.angle_gamma   90.00
#
_symmetry.space_group_name_H-M   'P 1'
#
loop_
_entity.id
_entity.type
_entity.pdbx_description
1 polymer ?
#
loop_
_entity_poly.entity_id
_entity_poly.type
_entity_poly.pdbx_seq_one_letter_code
_entity_poly.pdbx_strand_id
1 'polypeptide(L)'
;MLATIDPIALRLGPISIHWYAICIVSGLLLAVYLAQRWAPEKGIDPENILDFILLAFPIAIVGARLYYVIFQWSYYSHNPSEIVAIWNGGIAIYGGLIAGAAVLYWFAKRHAIAVLDFLDIAAPGVMIAQSIGRWGNFINQEAYGKAVSHLNYVPEFIRQQMYIDGSYRVPTFLYESLWNLVGFIIILGLRRFNKKLRQGDVTSFYLIWYGLGRFVIEGMRTDSLMFAGLRVSQWVSIAIIILGATLLYLRKQRPEADYKMKN
;
A
#
# COMPACT_ATOMS: atom_id res chain seq x y z
N MET A 1 -16.47 -26.24 17.11
CA MET A 1 -15.99 -25.31 16.06
C MET A 1 -15.61 -24.02 16.77
N LEU A 2 -14.37 -23.62 16.67
CA LEU A 2 -13.95 -22.32 17.22
C LEU A 2 -14.48 -21.25 16.26
N ALA A 3 -15.12 -20.22 16.83
CA ALA A 3 -15.77 -19.17 16.05
C ALA A 3 -14.72 -18.39 15.25
N THR A 4 -14.94 -18.27 13.94
CA THR A 4 -14.20 -17.32 13.11
C THR A 4 -14.49 -15.88 13.54
N ILE A 5 -13.53 -14.98 13.37
CA ILE A 5 -13.71 -13.56 13.69
C ILE A 5 -14.81 -13.00 12.78
N ASP A 6 -15.85 -12.36 13.38
CA ASP A 6 -16.87 -11.64 12.58
C ASP A 6 -16.17 -10.47 11.85
N PRO A 7 -16.25 -10.39 10.52
CA PRO A 7 -15.66 -9.26 9.76
C PRO A 7 -16.27 -7.91 10.12
N ILE A 8 -17.47 -7.89 10.70
CA ILE A 8 -18.17 -6.68 11.14
C ILE A 8 -17.73 -6.32 12.56
N ALA A 9 -17.04 -5.19 12.71
CA ALA A 9 -16.60 -4.68 14.01
C ALA A 9 -17.73 -4.04 14.81
N LEU A 10 -18.63 -3.30 14.12
CA LEU A 10 -19.72 -2.58 14.77
C LEU A 10 -20.90 -2.46 13.83
N ARG A 11 -22.11 -2.65 14.37
CA ARG A 11 -23.38 -2.42 13.68
C ARG A 11 -24.11 -1.24 14.30
N LEU A 12 -24.32 -0.18 13.51
CA LEU A 12 -25.06 1.02 13.90
C LEU A 12 -26.31 1.15 13.02
N GLY A 13 -27.38 0.44 13.41
CA GLY A 13 -28.60 0.37 12.60
C GLY A 13 -28.33 -0.25 11.22
N PRO A 14 -28.58 0.48 10.11
CA PRO A 14 -28.33 -0.04 8.76
C PRO A 14 -26.84 -0.01 8.34
N ILE A 15 -25.97 0.61 9.13
CA ILE A 15 -24.54 0.79 8.81
C ILE A 15 -23.73 -0.28 9.53
N SER A 16 -22.96 -1.05 8.75
CA SER A 16 -22.00 -2.02 9.27
C SER A 16 -20.57 -1.52 9.05
N ILE A 17 -19.82 -1.34 10.13
CA ILE A 17 -18.40 -0.96 10.09
C ILE A 17 -17.59 -2.25 10.15
N HIS A 18 -16.77 -2.48 9.11
CA HIS A 18 -15.93 -3.66 8.99
C HIS A 18 -14.55 -3.42 9.58
N TRP A 19 -13.96 -4.42 10.19
CA TRP A 19 -12.57 -4.38 10.67
C TRP A 19 -11.58 -3.98 9.59
N TYR A 20 -11.83 -4.43 8.35
CA TYR A 20 -11.00 -4.04 7.21
C TYR A 20 -10.93 -2.52 7.03
N ALA A 21 -12.07 -1.84 7.10
CA ALA A 21 -12.13 -0.39 7.02
C ALA A 21 -11.38 0.28 8.18
N ILE A 22 -11.51 -0.27 9.40
CA ILE A 22 -10.77 0.24 10.57
C ILE A 22 -9.27 0.10 10.35
N CYS A 23 -8.78 -1.05 9.88
CA CYS A 23 -7.37 -1.25 9.57
C CYS A 23 -6.85 -0.24 8.52
N ILE A 24 -7.59 -0.04 7.43
CA ILE A 24 -7.22 0.90 6.37
C ILE A 24 -7.17 2.34 6.89
N VAL A 25 -8.21 2.78 7.59
CA VAL A 25 -8.29 4.15 8.14
C VAL A 25 -7.22 4.38 9.20
N SER A 26 -6.99 3.43 10.10
CA SER A 26 -5.93 3.52 11.12
C SER A 26 -4.55 3.61 10.47
N GLY A 27 -4.29 2.79 9.44
CA GLY A 27 -3.06 2.84 8.67
C GLY A 27 -2.86 4.18 7.97
N LEU A 28 -3.92 4.71 7.34
CA LEU A 28 -3.90 6.01 6.68
C LEU A 28 -3.63 7.15 7.67
N LEU A 29 -4.35 7.19 8.80
CA LEU A 29 -4.15 8.22 9.82
C LEU A 29 -2.74 8.20 10.38
N LEU A 30 -2.18 7.01 10.64
CA LEU A 30 -0.80 6.87 11.09
C LEU A 30 0.19 7.34 10.00
N ALA A 31 -0.05 6.99 8.74
CA ALA A 31 0.79 7.43 7.62
C ALA A 31 0.79 8.96 7.47
N VAL A 32 -0.38 9.58 7.55
CA VAL A 32 -0.52 11.05 7.51
C VAL A 32 0.20 11.69 8.69
N TYR A 33 -0.02 11.20 9.90
CA TYR A 33 0.65 11.70 11.11
C TYR A 33 2.18 11.65 10.98
N LEU A 34 2.73 10.53 10.54
CA LEU A 34 4.17 10.37 10.35
C LEU A 34 4.70 11.29 9.24
N ALA A 35 3.98 11.41 8.13
CA ALA A 35 4.36 12.30 7.04
C ALA A 35 4.37 13.76 7.49
N GLN A 36 3.33 14.22 8.21
CA GLN A 36 3.27 15.57 8.78
C GLN A 36 4.43 15.84 9.76
N ARG A 37 4.76 14.87 10.61
CA ARG A 37 5.86 14.99 11.55
C ARG A 37 7.23 15.14 10.87
N TRP A 38 7.40 14.54 9.71
CA TRP A 38 8.68 14.56 8.97
C TRP A 38 8.72 15.60 7.84
N ALA A 39 7.59 16.19 7.48
CA ALA A 39 7.50 17.20 6.43
C ALA A 39 8.47 18.40 6.66
N PRO A 40 8.61 18.95 7.89
CA PRO A 40 9.54 20.05 8.14
C PRO A 40 11.00 19.72 7.86
N GLU A 41 11.42 18.46 8.00
CA GLU A 41 12.79 18.02 7.70
C GLU A 41 13.16 18.22 6.22
N LYS A 42 12.14 18.31 5.35
CA LYS A 42 12.28 18.55 3.91
C LYS A 42 11.82 19.94 3.49
N GLY A 43 11.56 20.83 4.47
CA GLY A 43 11.05 22.18 4.21
C GLY A 43 9.62 22.17 3.63
N ILE A 44 8.85 21.11 3.89
CA ILE A 44 7.45 20.98 3.47
C ILE A 44 6.57 21.34 4.65
N ASP A 45 5.58 22.22 4.41
CA ASP A 45 4.57 22.53 5.42
C ASP A 45 3.74 21.29 5.73
N PRO A 46 3.58 20.89 7.01
CA PRO A 46 2.74 19.76 7.40
C PRO A 46 1.29 19.86 6.89
N GLU A 47 0.73 21.05 6.70
CA GLU A 47 -0.61 21.25 6.17
C GLU A 47 -0.72 20.74 4.72
N ASN A 48 0.34 20.85 3.92
CA ASN A 48 0.36 20.31 2.55
C ASN A 48 0.14 18.80 2.49
N ILE A 49 0.48 18.07 3.55
CA ILE A 49 0.23 16.61 3.60
C ILE A 49 -1.27 16.34 3.70
N LEU A 50 -1.96 17.08 4.55
CA LEU A 50 -3.41 16.93 4.72
C LEU A 50 -4.15 17.39 3.47
N ASP A 51 -3.79 18.54 2.91
CA ASP A 51 -4.37 19.09 1.69
C ASP A 51 -4.20 18.10 0.51
N PHE A 52 -3.00 17.53 0.40
CA PHE A 52 -2.75 16.49 -0.61
C PHE A 52 -3.68 15.29 -0.42
N ILE A 53 -3.82 14.76 0.80
CA ILE A 53 -4.66 13.58 1.04
C ILE A 53 -6.14 13.90 0.79
N LEU A 54 -6.63 15.06 1.23
CA LEU A 54 -8.01 15.48 1.01
C LEU A 54 -8.34 15.62 -0.48
N LEU A 55 -7.36 16.00 -1.29
CA LEU A 55 -7.50 16.10 -2.74
C LEU A 55 -7.29 14.73 -3.42
N ALA A 56 -6.20 14.03 -3.09
CA ALA A 56 -5.78 12.82 -3.78
C ALA A 56 -6.70 11.64 -3.51
N PHE A 57 -7.23 11.50 -2.30
CA PHE A 57 -8.04 10.36 -1.91
C PHE A 57 -9.35 10.24 -2.71
N PRO A 58 -10.19 11.29 -2.83
CA PRO A 58 -11.38 11.23 -3.66
C PRO A 58 -11.06 10.99 -5.15
N ILE A 59 -10.02 11.68 -5.67
CA ILE A 59 -9.62 11.54 -7.07
C ILE A 59 -9.10 10.13 -7.35
N ALA A 60 -8.36 9.53 -6.41
CA ALA A 60 -7.91 8.15 -6.53
C ALA A 60 -9.08 7.16 -6.56
N ILE A 61 -10.14 7.37 -5.77
CA ILE A 61 -11.34 6.54 -5.81
C ILE A 61 -12.02 6.65 -7.18
N VAL A 62 -12.18 7.87 -7.70
CA VAL A 62 -12.74 8.09 -9.04
C VAL A 62 -11.88 7.42 -10.11
N GLY A 63 -10.55 7.58 -10.03
CA GLY A 63 -9.62 6.92 -10.94
C GLY A 63 -9.69 5.40 -10.88
N ALA A 64 -9.82 4.82 -9.69
CA ALA A 64 -9.98 3.39 -9.48
C ALA A 64 -11.29 2.87 -10.12
N ARG A 65 -12.37 3.65 -10.00
CA ARG A 65 -13.66 3.33 -10.63
C ARG A 65 -13.60 3.45 -12.15
N LEU A 66 -13.08 4.54 -12.66
CA LEU A 66 -12.96 4.76 -14.12
C LEU A 66 -12.13 3.64 -14.78
N TYR A 67 -11.00 3.27 -14.17
CA TYR A 67 -10.19 2.16 -14.67
C TYR A 67 -11.01 0.87 -14.73
N TYR A 68 -11.71 0.53 -13.66
CA TYR A 68 -12.55 -0.67 -13.62
C TYR A 68 -13.65 -0.65 -14.69
N VAL A 69 -14.35 0.47 -14.84
CA VAL A 69 -15.41 0.65 -15.85
C VAL A 69 -14.88 0.50 -17.26
N ILE A 70 -13.71 1.08 -17.56
CA ILE A 70 -13.08 0.97 -18.89
C ILE A 70 -12.78 -0.49 -19.23
N PHE A 71 -12.21 -1.26 -18.28
CA PHE A 71 -11.87 -2.66 -18.51
C PHE A 71 -13.08 -3.61 -18.48
N GLN A 72 -14.24 -3.16 -17.99
CA GLN A 72 -15.52 -3.86 -18.00
C GLN A 72 -16.54 -3.18 -18.90
N TRP A 73 -16.08 -2.49 -19.95
CA TRP A 73 -16.94 -1.67 -20.82
C TRP A 73 -18.08 -2.44 -21.47
N SER A 74 -17.87 -3.71 -21.79
CA SER A 74 -18.93 -4.58 -22.34
C SER A 74 -20.16 -4.67 -21.42
N TYR A 75 -19.98 -4.62 -20.11
CA TYR A 75 -21.06 -4.59 -19.13
C TYR A 75 -21.63 -3.18 -18.95
N TYR A 76 -20.76 -2.19 -18.72
CA TYR A 76 -21.19 -0.83 -18.37
C TYR A 76 -21.80 -0.05 -19.55
N SER A 77 -21.49 -0.42 -20.78
CA SER A 77 -22.16 0.14 -21.97
C SER A 77 -23.66 -0.16 -21.99
N HIS A 78 -24.09 -1.28 -21.42
CA HIS A 78 -25.50 -1.68 -21.31
C HIS A 78 -26.15 -1.24 -19.98
N ASN A 79 -25.34 -0.89 -18.97
CA ASN A 79 -25.76 -0.50 -17.63
C ASN A 79 -25.12 0.83 -17.17
N PRO A 80 -25.33 1.95 -17.88
CA PRO A 80 -24.60 3.21 -17.63
C PRO A 80 -24.92 3.83 -16.26
N SER A 81 -26.11 3.56 -15.70
CA SER A 81 -26.47 4.04 -14.35
C SER A 81 -25.59 3.44 -13.26
N GLU A 82 -25.00 2.27 -13.49
CA GLU A 82 -24.15 1.61 -12.52
C GLU A 82 -22.70 2.14 -12.55
N ILE A 83 -22.32 2.96 -13.52
CA ILE A 83 -20.95 3.52 -13.61
C ILE A 83 -20.55 4.27 -12.33
N VAL A 84 -21.50 4.98 -11.72
CA VAL A 84 -21.25 5.77 -10.48
C VAL A 84 -21.49 4.99 -9.19
N ALA A 85 -22.01 3.77 -9.26
CA ALA A 85 -22.40 2.95 -8.10
C ALA A 85 -21.19 2.26 -7.46
N ILE A 86 -20.29 3.04 -6.84
CA ILE A 86 -19.07 2.53 -6.17
C ILE A 86 -19.39 1.66 -4.95
N TRP A 87 -20.57 1.81 -4.34
CA TRP A 87 -21.03 1.02 -3.19
C TRP A 87 -21.33 -0.45 -3.55
N ASN A 88 -21.51 -0.76 -4.83
CA ASN A 88 -21.65 -2.13 -5.32
C ASN A 88 -20.29 -2.81 -5.57
N GLY A 89 -19.16 -2.17 -5.18
CA GLY A 89 -17.83 -2.66 -5.50
C GLY A 89 -17.37 -2.26 -6.90
N GLY A 90 -16.39 -2.97 -7.47
CA GLY A 90 -15.87 -2.70 -8.82
C GLY A 90 -14.96 -1.47 -8.87
N ILE A 91 -13.88 -1.50 -8.09
CA ILE A 91 -12.78 -0.54 -8.10
C ILE A 91 -11.47 -1.26 -8.37
N ALA A 92 -10.57 -0.66 -9.15
CA ALA A 92 -9.29 -1.23 -9.52
C ALA A 92 -8.14 -0.40 -8.93
N ILE A 93 -7.28 -1.05 -8.16
CA ILE A 93 -6.18 -0.39 -7.46
C ILE A 93 -5.24 0.37 -8.41
N TYR A 94 -5.00 -0.14 -9.61
CA TYR A 94 -4.12 0.50 -10.59
C TYR A 94 -4.65 1.85 -11.05
N GLY A 95 -5.97 1.98 -11.24
CA GLY A 95 -6.60 3.26 -11.55
C GLY A 95 -6.42 4.29 -10.45
N GLY A 96 -6.54 3.87 -9.19
CA GLY A 96 -6.28 4.71 -8.03
C GLY A 96 -4.82 5.16 -7.93
N LEU A 97 -3.87 4.25 -8.19
CA LEU A 97 -2.44 4.57 -8.17
C LEU A 97 -2.07 5.56 -9.28
N ILE A 98 -2.58 5.37 -10.50
CA ILE A 98 -2.33 6.27 -11.63
C ILE A 98 -2.89 7.66 -11.34
N ALA A 99 -4.15 7.74 -10.88
CA ALA A 99 -4.79 9.01 -10.53
C ALA A 99 -4.06 9.69 -9.36
N GLY A 100 -3.71 8.94 -8.30
CA GLY A 100 -2.94 9.45 -7.16
C GLY A 100 -1.57 9.98 -7.56
N ALA A 101 -0.86 9.28 -8.45
CA ALA A 101 0.44 9.74 -8.97
C ALA A 101 0.31 11.02 -9.81
N ALA A 102 -0.74 11.14 -10.63
CA ALA A 102 -1.02 12.35 -11.41
C ALA A 102 -1.32 13.55 -10.48
N VAL A 103 -2.15 13.33 -9.45
CA VAL A 103 -2.43 14.35 -8.43
C VAL A 103 -1.17 14.73 -7.67
N LEU A 104 -0.33 13.76 -7.27
CA LEU A 104 0.93 14.03 -6.58
C LEU A 104 1.84 14.92 -7.43
N TYR A 105 2.01 14.58 -8.72
CA TYR A 105 2.85 15.37 -9.62
C TYR A 105 2.31 16.81 -9.77
N TRP A 106 1.01 16.96 -10.00
CA TRP A 106 0.38 18.27 -10.12
C TRP A 106 0.48 19.08 -8.83
N PHE A 107 0.16 18.47 -7.67
CA PHE A 107 0.20 19.09 -6.36
C PHE A 107 1.62 19.54 -6.00
N ALA A 108 2.60 18.67 -6.15
CA ALA A 108 4.00 18.95 -5.87
C ALA A 108 4.50 20.14 -6.71
N LYS A 109 4.13 20.16 -8.01
CA LYS A 109 4.49 21.26 -8.91
C LYS A 109 3.81 22.59 -8.50
N ARG A 110 2.55 22.53 -8.07
CA ARG A 110 1.77 23.71 -7.65
C ARG A 110 2.30 24.35 -6.37
N HIS A 111 2.82 23.53 -5.45
CA HIS A 111 3.35 23.96 -4.15
C HIS A 111 4.88 24.06 -4.14
N ALA A 112 5.55 23.99 -5.28
CA ALA A 112 7.01 24.01 -5.41
C ALA A 112 7.73 22.96 -4.54
N ILE A 113 7.09 21.81 -4.33
CA ILE A 113 7.62 20.68 -3.57
C ILE A 113 8.32 19.71 -4.54
N ALA A 114 9.51 19.23 -4.19
CA ALA A 114 10.15 18.18 -4.96
C ALA A 114 9.41 16.85 -4.71
N VAL A 115 8.95 16.20 -5.79
CA VAL A 115 8.17 14.94 -5.71
C VAL A 115 8.90 13.88 -4.89
N LEU A 116 10.21 13.74 -5.04
CA LEU A 116 10.98 12.74 -4.29
C LEU A 116 11.10 13.08 -2.80
N ASP A 117 11.11 14.35 -2.40
CA ASP A 117 11.07 14.73 -0.98
C ASP A 117 9.71 14.38 -0.36
N PHE A 118 8.62 14.62 -1.10
CA PHE A 118 7.29 14.21 -0.68
C PHE A 118 7.19 12.69 -0.52
N LEU A 119 7.71 11.93 -1.49
CA LEU A 119 7.71 10.47 -1.43
C LEU A 119 8.61 9.92 -0.30
N ASP A 120 9.75 10.55 -0.01
CA ASP A 120 10.64 10.14 1.08
C ASP A 120 10.00 10.30 2.46
N ILE A 121 9.13 11.30 2.66
CA ILE A 121 8.39 11.45 3.91
C ILE A 121 7.15 10.55 3.97
N ALA A 122 6.54 10.24 2.82
CA ALA A 122 5.37 9.39 2.75
C ALA A 122 5.70 7.88 2.87
N ALA A 123 6.83 7.42 2.30
CA ALA A 123 7.18 6.02 2.17
C ALA A 123 7.16 5.22 3.50
N PRO A 124 7.70 5.72 4.62
CA PRO A 124 7.61 4.99 5.90
C PRO A 124 6.16 4.83 6.37
N GLY A 125 5.36 5.90 6.22
CA GLY A 125 3.94 5.90 6.57
C GLY A 125 3.15 4.90 5.72
N VAL A 126 3.41 4.83 4.42
CA VAL A 126 2.80 3.85 3.51
C VAL A 126 3.17 2.43 3.94
N MET A 127 4.44 2.19 4.30
CA MET A 127 4.90 0.86 4.67
C MET A 127 4.24 0.34 5.95
N ILE A 128 4.10 1.18 6.98
CA ILE A 128 3.39 0.77 8.20
C ILE A 128 1.89 0.63 7.96
N ALA A 129 1.29 1.47 7.12
CA ALA A 129 -0.12 1.35 6.73
C ALA A 129 -0.39 0.04 5.98
N GLN A 130 0.52 -0.38 5.09
CA GLN A 130 0.45 -1.69 4.43
C GLN A 130 0.54 -2.83 5.44
N SER A 131 1.43 -2.75 6.43
CA SER A 131 1.53 -3.75 7.50
C SER A 131 0.21 -3.89 8.28
N ILE A 132 -0.40 -2.79 8.66
CA ILE A 132 -1.68 -2.76 9.39
C ILE A 132 -2.82 -3.28 8.49
N GLY A 133 -2.87 -2.83 7.25
CA GLY A 133 -3.94 -3.19 6.31
C GLY A 133 -4.03 -4.70 6.03
N ARG A 134 -2.91 -5.45 6.13
CA ARG A 134 -2.91 -6.92 5.97
C ARG A 134 -3.71 -7.66 7.04
N TRP A 135 -3.88 -7.09 8.21
CA TRP A 135 -4.75 -7.66 9.23
C TRP A 135 -6.23 -7.62 8.85
N GLY A 136 -6.62 -6.65 8.01
CA GLY A 136 -7.95 -6.64 7.40
C GLY A 136 -8.19 -7.87 6.50
N ASN A 137 -7.19 -8.25 5.67
CA ASN A 137 -7.28 -9.48 4.86
C ASN A 137 -7.39 -10.74 5.72
N PHE A 138 -6.67 -10.79 6.86
CA PHE A 138 -6.77 -11.89 7.82
C PHE A 138 -8.18 -12.05 8.38
N ILE A 139 -8.79 -10.95 8.80
CA ILE A 139 -10.15 -10.97 9.36
C ILE A 139 -11.17 -11.37 8.30
N ASN A 140 -11.03 -10.86 7.08
CA ASN A 140 -11.91 -11.19 5.96
C ASN A 140 -11.64 -12.58 5.36
N GLN A 141 -10.61 -13.30 5.82
CA GLN A 141 -10.19 -14.59 5.24
C GLN A 141 -9.98 -14.51 3.72
N GLU A 142 -9.26 -13.47 3.26
CA GLU A 142 -8.98 -13.24 1.84
C GLU A 142 -7.47 -13.16 1.56
N ALA A 143 -7.08 -13.23 0.29
CA ALA A 143 -5.68 -13.09 -0.14
C ALA A 143 -4.70 -14.08 0.49
N TYR A 144 -5.16 -15.27 0.83
CA TYR A 144 -4.38 -16.34 1.44
C TYR A 144 -3.60 -17.18 0.41
N GLY A 145 -2.68 -18.01 0.91
CA GLY A 145 -1.87 -18.89 0.10
C GLY A 145 -2.44 -20.30 -0.04
N LYS A 146 -1.61 -21.21 -0.54
CA LYS A 146 -1.97 -22.61 -0.81
C LYS A 146 -2.45 -23.34 0.45
N ALA A 147 -3.22 -24.41 0.26
CA ALA A 147 -3.59 -25.33 1.32
C ALA A 147 -2.35 -26.05 1.87
N VAL A 148 -2.29 -26.22 3.19
CA VAL A 148 -1.23 -26.94 3.90
C VAL A 148 -1.84 -27.86 4.95
N SER A 149 -1.11 -28.90 5.35
CA SER A 149 -1.60 -29.88 6.33
C SER A 149 -1.65 -29.33 7.76
N HIS A 150 -0.79 -28.38 8.11
CA HIS A 150 -0.70 -27.82 9.46
C HIS A 150 -0.07 -26.42 9.45
N LEU A 151 -0.34 -25.65 10.51
CA LEU A 151 0.19 -24.30 10.77
C LEU A 151 0.68 -24.20 12.22
N ASN A 152 1.51 -25.17 12.68
CA ASN A 152 1.94 -25.23 14.08
C ASN A 152 2.91 -24.12 14.49
N TYR A 153 3.45 -23.38 13.54
CA TYR A 153 4.40 -22.31 13.75
C TYR A 153 3.76 -20.93 14.00
N VAL A 154 2.41 -20.83 13.90
CA VAL A 154 1.69 -19.59 14.21
C VAL A 154 0.85 -19.74 15.48
N PRO A 155 0.53 -18.64 16.18
CA PRO A 155 -0.37 -18.66 17.33
C PRO A 155 -1.74 -19.25 16.98
N GLU A 156 -2.40 -19.84 18.01
CA GLU A 156 -3.66 -20.56 17.88
C GLU A 156 -4.75 -19.74 17.19
N PHE A 157 -4.92 -18.46 17.57
CA PHE A 157 -5.95 -17.59 16.98
C PHE A 157 -5.72 -17.34 15.48
N ILE A 158 -4.47 -17.30 15.02
CA ILE A 158 -4.14 -17.20 13.59
C ILE A 158 -4.44 -18.54 12.92
N ARG A 159 -4.03 -19.65 13.53
CA ARG A 159 -4.26 -20.98 12.99
C ARG A 159 -5.74 -21.27 12.75
N GLN A 160 -6.58 -20.89 13.72
CA GLN A 160 -8.03 -21.06 13.65
C GLN A 160 -8.66 -20.24 12.53
N GLN A 161 -8.33 -18.94 12.44
CA GLN A 161 -8.82 -18.05 11.41
C GLN A 161 -8.33 -18.44 10.00
N MET A 162 -7.17 -19.06 9.91
CA MET A 162 -6.61 -19.54 8.63
C MET A 162 -7.08 -20.96 8.25
N TYR A 163 -8.04 -21.54 8.97
CA TYR A 163 -8.75 -22.76 8.56
C TYR A 163 -9.93 -22.39 7.68
N ILE A 164 -9.76 -22.45 6.36
CA ILE A 164 -10.68 -21.95 5.35
C ILE A 164 -11.02 -23.08 4.39
N ASP A 165 -12.31 -23.29 4.12
CA ASP A 165 -12.80 -24.34 3.21
C ASP A 165 -12.23 -25.74 3.53
N GLY A 166 -12.22 -26.10 4.82
CA GLY A 166 -11.78 -27.42 5.26
C GLY A 166 -10.26 -27.66 5.26
N SER A 167 -9.45 -26.63 5.04
CA SER A 167 -8.00 -26.73 4.99
C SER A 167 -7.31 -25.54 5.65
N TYR A 168 -6.13 -25.76 6.23
CA TYR A 168 -5.28 -24.65 6.64
C TYR A 168 -4.70 -23.96 5.41
N ARG A 169 -4.67 -22.62 5.41
CA ARG A 169 -4.13 -21.80 4.34
C ARG A 169 -2.88 -21.07 4.78
N VAL A 170 -1.87 -20.99 3.91
CA VAL A 170 -0.65 -20.24 4.19
C VAL A 170 -1.00 -18.78 4.50
N PRO A 171 -0.55 -18.22 5.66
CA PRO A 171 -0.93 -16.91 6.15
C PRO A 171 -0.11 -15.80 5.47
N THR A 172 -0.33 -15.59 4.20
CA THR A 172 0.38 -14.57 3.40
C THR A 172 0.21 -13.16 3.96
N PHE A 173 -0.93 -12.87 4.61
CA PHE A 173 -1.15 -11.62 5.32
C PHE A 173 -0.07 -11.36 6.39
N LEU A 174 0.29 -12.40 7.18
CA LEU A 174 1.27 -12.30 8.24
C LEU A 174 2.67 -12.06 7.68
N TYR A 175 3.03 -12.78 6.62
CA TYR A 175 4.34 -12.59 5.98
C TYR A 175 4.48 -11.19 5.40
N GLU A 176 3.45 -10.67 4.72
CA GLU A 176 3.49 -9.33 4.15
C GLU A 176 3.43 -8.24 5.23
N SER A 177 2.65 -8.45 6.29
CA SER A 177 2.61 -7.56 7.45
C SER A 177 3.97 -7.45 8.14
N LEU A 178 4.61 -8.58 8.45
CA LEU A 178 5.93 -8.61 9.08
C LEU A 178 7.02 -8.05 8.16
N TRP A 179 6.99 -8.37 6.86
CA TRP A 179 7.92 -7.82 5.89
C TRP A 179 7.86 -6.30 5.85
N ASN A 180 6.66 -5.74 5.76
CA ASN A 180 6.47 -4.29 5.75
C ASN A 180 6.85 -3.65 7.10
N LEU A 181 6.56 -4.30 8.21
CA LEU A 181 6.96 -3.82 9.54
C LEU A 181 8.49 -3.78 9.67
N VAL A 182 9.20 -4.83 9.24
CA VAL A 182 10.67 -4.86 9.25
C VAL A 182 11.22 -3.76 8.35
N GLY A 183 10.70 -3.59 7.15
CA GLY A 183 11.10 -2.49 6.25
C GLY A 183 10.88 -1.12 6.88
N PHE A 184 9.75 -0.91 7.55
CA PHE A 184 9.47 0.32 8.29
C PHE A 184 10.52 0.57 9.39
N ILE A 185 10.85 -0.44 10.20
CA ILE A 185 11.87 -0.34 11.25
C ILE A 185 13.24 -0.01 10.66
N ILE A 186 13.60 -0.64 9.53
CA ILE A 186 14.86 -0.33 8.83
C ILE A 186 14.88 1.14 8.37
N ILE A 187 13.78 1.64 7.78
CA ILE A 187 13.70 3.06 7.38
C ILE A 187 13.88 3.98 8.59
N LEU A 188 13.24 3.68 9.73
CA LEU A 188 13.42 4.48 10.95
C LEU A 188 14.88 4.47 11.40
N GLY A 189 15.55 3.32 11.36
CA GLY A 189 16.97 3.19 11.65
C GLY A 189 17.83 4.00 10.68
N LEU A 190 17.58 3.90 9.38
CA LEU A 190 18.28 4.69 8.37
C LEU A 190 18.12 6.19 8.61
N ARG A 191 16.91 6.66 8.90
CA ARG A 191 16.64 8.09 9.21
C ARG A 191 17.33 8.55 10.49
N ARG A 192 17.41 7.69 11.50
CA ARG A 192 18.01 8.01 12.80
C ARG A 192 19.54 8.05 12.78
N PHE A 193 20.16 7.10 12.09
CA PHE A 193 21.61 6.87 12.18
C PHE A 193 22.38 7.36 10.94
N ASN A 194 21.73 7.43 9.78
CA ASN A 194 22.38 7.87 8.54
C ASN A 194 22.04 9.34 8.22
N LYS A 195 22.89 10.25 8.67
CA LYS A 195 22.78 11.69 8.39
C LYS A 195 23.07 12.08 6.92
N LYS A 196 23.48 11.10 6.09
CA LYS A 196 23.82 11.32 4.67
C LYS A 196 22.74 10.85 3.70
N LEU A 197 21.50 10.63 4.18
CA LEU A 197 20.39 10.27 3.31
C LEU A 197 20.14 11.38 2.28
N ARG A 198 20.15 11.00 1.02
CA ARG A 198 19.87 11.91 -0.11
C ARG A 198 18.41 11.86 -0.48
N GLN A 199 17.97 12.87 -1.21
CA GLN A 199 16.62 12.93 -1.78
C GLN A 199 16.35 11.69 -2.65
N GLY A 200 15.29 10.95 -2.37
CA GLY A 200 14.90 9.72 -3.06
C GLY A 200 15.50 8.44 -2.50
N ASP A 201 16.39 8.49 -1.49
CA ASP A 201 17.00 7.29 -0.91
C ASP A 201 15.95 6.43 -0.17
N VAL A 202 15.08 7.06 0.62
CA VAL A 202 14.02 6.36 1.35
C VAL A 202 12.98 5.78 0.38
N THR A 203 12.63 6.55 -0.64
CA THR A 203 11.74 6.11 -1.73
C THR A 203 12.33 4.91 -2.48
N SER A 204 13.61 4.99 -2.84
CA SER A 204 14.30 3.89 -3.53
C SER A 204 14.35 2.62 -2.69
N PHE A 205 14.66 2.76 -1.39
CA PHE A 205 14.62 1.64 -0.46
C PHE A 205 13.21 1.04 -0.38
N TYR A 206 12.17 1.87 -0.24
CA TYR A 206 10.79 1.41 -0.19
C TYR A 206 10.41 0.61 -1.44
N LEU A 207 10.71 1.14 -2.64
CA LEU A 207 10.37 0.48 -3.91
C LEU A 207 11.06 -0.89 -4.03
N ILE A 208 12.34 -0.96 -3.69
CA ILE A 208 13.10 -2.22 -3.75
C ILE A 208 12.58 -3.20 -2.69
N TRP A 209 12.45 -2.77 -1.45
CA TRP A 209 12.01 -3.63 -0.34
C TRP A 209 10.60 -4.18 -0.56
N TYR A 210 9.66 -3.29 -0.82
CA TYR A 210 8.27 -3.68 -1.10
C TYR A 210 8.18 -4.59 -2.33
N GLY A 211 8.88 -4.25 -3.41
CA GLY A 211 8.91 -5.05 -4.63
C GLY A 211 9.42 -6.46 -4.40
N LEU A 212 10.51 -6.63 -3.64
CA LEU A 212 11.04 -7.96 -3.28
C LEU A 212 10.04 -8.78 -2.47
N GLY A 213 9.48 -8.20 -1.41
CA GLY A 213 8.49 -8.88 -0.58
C GLY A 213 7.24 -9.26 -1.38
N ARG A 214 6.74 -8.31 -2.18
CA ARG A 214 5.54 -8.56 -3.01
C ARG A 214 5.79 -9.63 -4.07
N PHE A 215 6.95 -9.64 -4.71
CA PHE A 215 7.30 -10.67 -5.69
C PHE A 215 7.25 -12.09 -5.10
N VAL A 216 7.84 -12.28 -3.91
CA VAL A 216 7.90 -13.58 -3.23
C VAL A 216 6.51 -13.98 -2.71
N ILE A 217 5.85 -13.09 -1.99
CA ILE A 217 4.57 -13.39 -1.32
C ILE A 217 3.45 -13.60 -2.34
N GLU A 218 3.43 -12.82 -3.43
CA GLU A 218 2.49 -13.03 -4.52
C GLU A 218 2.63 -14.44 -5.12
N GLY A 219 3.86 -14.95 -5.22
CA GLY A 219 4.13 -16.34 -5.66
C GLY A 219 3.42 -17.40 -4.83
N MET A 220 3.07 -17.12 -3.57
CA MET A 220 2.38 -18.05 -2.66
C MET A 220 0.86 -17.98 -2.75
N ARG A 221 0.28 -16.90 -3.29
CA ARG A 221 -1.17 -16.68 -3.37
C ARG A 221 -1.84 -17.58 -4.39
N THR A 222 -3.15 -17.79 -4.26
CA THR A 222 -3.94 -18.66 -5.14
C THR A 222 -4.90 -17.89 -6.04
N ASP A 223 -5.15 -16.63 -5.76
CA ASP A 223 -6.21 -15.79 -6.36
C ASP A 223 -5.69 -14.73 -7.37
N SER A 224 -4.44 -14.87 -7.84
CA SER A 224 -3.80 -13.86 -8.67
C SER A 224 -3.93 -14.14 -10.16
N LEU A 225 -4.15 -13.08 -10.94
CA LEU A 225 -4.15 -13.12 -12.42
C LEU A 225 -2.75 -13.46 -12.95
N MET A 226 -2.68 -14.39 -13.90
CA MET A 226 -1.44 -14.84 -14.56
C MET A 226 -1.27 -14.15 -15.91
N PHE A 227 -0.04 -13.75 -16.22
CA PHE A 227 0.35 -13.23 -17.51
C PHE A 227 1.79 -13.65 -17.82
N ALA A 228 2.02 -14.23 -19.00
CA ALA A 228 3.35 -14.65 -19.48
C ALA A 228 4.18 -15.45 -18.45
N GLY A 229 3.56 -16.42 -17.77
CA GLY A 229 4.22 -17.34 -16.82
C GLY A 229 4.42 -16.76 -15.40
N LEU A 230 4.15 -15.50 -15.17
CA LEU A 230 4.19 -14.85 -13.85
C LEU A 230 2.84 -14.23 -13.52
N ARG A 231 2.62 -13.92 -12.24
CA ARG A 231 1.46 -13.14 -11.82
C ARG A 231 1.64 -11.67 -12.21
N VAL A 232 0.55 -10.99 -12.58
CA VAL A 232 0.59 -9.57 -12.96
C VAL A 232 1.29 -8.72 -11.89
N SER A 233 1.00 -8.97 -10.61
CA SER A 233 1.66 -8.27 -9.50
C SER A 233 3.17 -8.56 -9.42
N GLN A 234 3.66 -9.70 -9.91
CA GLN A 234 5.09 -10.00 -9.96
C GLN A 234 5.80 -9.17 -11.05
N TRP A 235 5.15 -8.97 -12.20
CA TRP A 235 5.67 -8.05 -13.23
C TRP A 235 5.76 -6.62 -12.72
N VAL A 236 4.71 -6.16 -12.03
CA VAL A 236 4.74 -4.84 -11.38
C VAL A 236 5.86 -4.77 -10.33
N SER A 237 6.07 -5.83 -9.56
CA SER A 237 7.15 -5.91 -8.56
C SER A 237 8.53 -5.77 -9.21
N ILE A 238 8.78 -6.45 -10.32
CA ILE A 238 10.03 -6.31 -11.09
C ILE A 238 10.20 -4.86 -11.55
N ALA A 239 9.15 -4.26 -12.10
CA ALA A 239 9.21 -2.88 -12.59
C ALA A 239 9.55 -1.87 -11.48
N ILE A 240 8.94 -2.00 -10.29
CA ILE A 240 9.22 -1.08 -9.18
C ILE A 240 10.59 -1.33 -8.54
N ILE A 241 11.11 -2.57 -8.55
CA ILE A 241 12.49 -2.87 -8.12
C ILE A 241 13.48 -2.19 -9.07
N ILE A 242 13.29 -2.33 -10.38
CA ILE A 242 14.13 -1.68 -11.38
C ILE A 242 14.07 -0.17 -11.23
N LEU A 243 12.88 0.40 -11.05
CA LEU A 243 12.70 1.84 -10.82
C LEU A 243 13.46 2.30 -9.56
N GLY A 244 13.31 1.60 -8.43
CA GLY A 244 14.02 1.92 -7.20
C GLY A 244 15.55 1.84 -7.34
N ALA A 245 16.04 0.79 -8.00
CA ALA A 245 17.47 0.62 -8.26
C ALA A 245 18.02 1.71 -9.20
N THR A 246 17.27 2.05 -10.24
CA THR A 246 17.62 3.13 -11.19
C THR A 246 17.67 4.49 -10.48
N LEU A 247 16.67 4.80 -9.65
CA LEU A 247 16.66 6.03 -8.85
C LEU A 247 17.90 6.10 -7.95
N LEU A 248 18.22 5.02 -7.25
CA LEU A 248 19.38 4.93 -6.38
C LEU A 248 20.70 5.12 -7.15
N TYR A 249 20.82 4.50 -8.33
CA TYR A 249 21.99 4.62 -9.20
C TYR A 249 22.18 6.06 -9.72
N LEU A 250 21.14 6.65 -10.28
CA LEU A 250 21.19 8.01 -10.82
C LEU A 250 21.49 9.05 -9.73
N ARG A 251 21.03 8.81 -8.49
CA ARG A 251 21.31 9.68 -7.35
C ARG A 251 22.77 9.62 -6.89
N LYS A 252 23.40 8.46 -6.93
CA LYS A 252 24.83 8.32 -6.62
C LYS A 252 25.74 9.11 -7.56
N GLN A 253 25.31 9.32 -8.80
CA GLN A 253 26.10 10.05 -9.80
C GLN A 253 25.99 11.58 -9.69
N ARG A 254 25.02 12.12 -8.92
CA ARG A 254 24.89 13.56 -8.71
C ARG A 254 25.84 14.04 -7.61
N PRO A 255 26.60 15.15 -7.81
CA PRO A 255 27.48 15.68 -6.76
C PRO A 255 26.68 16.05 -5.49
N GLU A 256 27.36 15.98 -4.33
CA GLU A 256 26.79 16.28 -3.01
C GLU A 256 26.30 17.74 -2.83
N ALA A 257 26.57 18.60 -3.80
CA ALA A 257 26.31 20.05 -3.72
C ALA A 257 24.81 20.43 -3.62
N ASP A 258 23.88 19.49 -3.93
CA ASP A 258 22.44 19.80 -3.97
C ASP A 258 21.69 19.43 -2.68
N TYR A 259 22.38 19.00 -1.63
CA TYR A 259 21.74 18.60 -0.38
C TYR A 259 22.20 19.44 0.81
N LYS A 260 21.92 20.72 0.77
CA LYS A 260 21.90 21.52 2.01
C LYS A 260 20.53 21.31 2.67
N MET A 261 20.51 20.47 3.73
CA MET A 261 19.44 20.62 4.72
C MET A 261 19.46 22.07 5.18
N LYS A 262 18.37 22.78 4.99
CA LYS A 262 18.16 24.06 5.66
C LYS A 262 18.02 23.73 7.15
N ASN A 263 19.08 24.04 7.91
CA ASN A 263 19.04 24.13 9.37
C ASN A 263 18.07 25.21 9.80
#